data_b78ec1d223f10920a6429df1bdd81527
#
_entry.id   b78ec1d223f10920a6429df1bdd81527
#
_cell.length_a   1.000
_cell.length_b   1.000
_cell.length_c   1.000
_cell.angle_alpha   90.00
_cell.angle_beta   90.00
_cell.angle_gamma   90.00
#
_symmetry.space_group_name_H-M   'P 1'
#
loop_
_entity.id
_entity.type
_entity.pdbx_description
1 polymer ?
#
loop_
_entity_poly.entity_id
_entity_poly.type
_entity_poly.pdbx_seq_one_letter_code
_entity_poly.pdbx_strand_id
1 'polypeptide(L)'
;MKHLLTFFSFLILSLHLFASAADSFDWKKATVYFVITDRFCNGDSLNDVNYGRKTDYGSERMNAATFHGGDFKGMLAKAREGYFSRLGVDVVWMTDVYEQIHGWMSGSGAVNDFPHYGYHGYYPLDYTQTDKNYGTIEELRELIDTLHSQGIRVMLGANLNDPGYPTLLDAVQYGFAPTGLTAAEAAEHRRDWSYDRFFEGRLGWDGWYDRGWIRMPDENWDENNPLEATLYGMPDFKDESNEPVRIPAFLKKKWKSEKKANDPWVNPSARALRTDREWSPAQYVTAWIASWVEEFGIDGFRCDIVENVRLNRWKELSEACNAALTRWRAAHPGDPASKWTDSFYMTGDFDCAGIDYKPGYADAGFSSMVNFYFPKHGDLDAIVYTWQAYADSMAVHSDWHPFSYLNNSYHRDADMANMTDCATTLLLAPGVTQIFYGDESRRPLSDARLNVDADQAFRSDMNWATADSALLNHFRRLGTIRRAHRAIGSGRQQTIDSHTCLRTTQSDTVIIAVALSDGQAVNVGAAFADGTSVTNLYTGEKATVAQGKASFSAYPNRLAVIAKE
;
A
#
# COMPACT_ATOMS: atom_id res chain seq x y z
N MET A 1 31.88 71.04 -7.44
CA MET A 1 32.07 69.66 -6.98
C MET A 1 30.71 68.97 -7.10
N LYS A 2 30.59 68.14 -8.07
CA LYS A 2 29.31 67.56 -8.52
C LYS A 2 29.12 66.20 -7.84
N HIS A 3 28.02 66.04 -7.08
CA HIS A 3 27.59 64.77 -6.53
C HIS A 3 26.81 63.99 -7.60
N LEU A 4 27.31 62.81 -7.91
CA LEU A 4 26.71 61.82 -8.80
C LEU A 4 25.78 60.95 -7.91
N LEU A 5 24.49 61.07 -8.06
CA LEU A 5 23.50 60.16 -7.47
C LEU A 5 23.25 59.03 -8.47
N THR A 6 23.64 57.83 -8.09
CA THR A 6 23.33 56.62 -8.84
C THR A 6 22.00 56.06 -8.35
N PHE A 7 20.98 56.10 -9.20
CA PHE A 7 19.69 55.41 -8.97
C PHE A 7 19.83 53.92 -9.23
N PHE A 8 19.66 53.12 -8.19
CA PHE A 8 19.47 51.68 -8.32
C PHE A 8 17.96 51.44 -8.46
N SER A 9 17.52 51.13 -9.69
CA SER A 9 16.15 50.67 -9.95
C SER A 9 16.05 49.21 -9.55
N PHE A 10 15.40 48.91 -8.44
CA PHE A 10 14.95 47.58 -8.08
C PHE A 10 13.77 47.22 -8.97
N LEU A 11 13.99 46.32 -9.93
CA LEU A 11 12.94 45.68 -10.71
C LEU A 11 12.31 44.58 -9.83
N ILE A 12 11.21 44.91 -9.14
CA ILE A 12 10.38 43.93 -8.44
C ILE A 12 9.62 43.14 -9.51
N LEU A 13 10.15 41.93 -9.82
CA LEU A 13 9.47 40.96 -10.65
C LEU A 13 8.35 40.35 -9.77
N SER A 14 7.15 40.89 -9.87
CA SER A 14 5.95 40.31 -9.26
C SER A 14 5.64 38.99 -9.98
N LEU A 15 6.12 37.88 -9.42
CA LEU A 15 5.56 36.57 -9.74
C LEU A 15 4.09 36.56 -9.31
N HIS A 16 3.19 36.80 -10.27
CA HIS A 16 1.81 36.42 -10.10
C HIS A 16 1.75 34.90 -10.15
N LEU A 17 1.82 34.25 -8.97
CA LEU A 17 1.28 32.90 -8.84
C LEU A 17 -0.21 33.00 -9.15
N PHE A 18 -0.57 32.66 -10.37
CA PHE A 18 -1.93 32.21 -10.64
C PHE A 18 -2.11 30.97 -9.77
N ALA A 19 -2.77 31.08 -8.64
CA ALA A 19 -3.38 29.96 -7.98
C ALA A 19 -4.41 29.42 -8.97
N SER A 20 -4.01 28.47 -9.80
CA SER A 20 -4.91 27.54 -10.46
C SER A 20 -5.86 27.04 -9.39
N ALA A 21 -7.17 27.06 -9.64
CA ALA A 21 -8.13 26.36 -8.81
C ALA A 21 -7.53 24.99 -8.52
N ALA A 22 -7.32 24.65 -7.24
CA ALA A 22 -6.61 23.46 -6.85
C ALA A 22 -7.31 22.28 -7.53
N ASP A 23 -6.65 21.67 -8.50
CA ASP A 23 -7.17 20.52 -9.22
C ASP A 23 -7.28 19.43 -8.16
N SER A 24 -8.49 19.03 -7.80
CA SER A 24 -8.72 18.00 -6.80
C SER A 24 -7.98 16.73 -7.24
N PHE A 25 -7.32 16.06 -6.31
CA PHE A 25 -6.60 14.83 -6.61
C PHE A 25 -7.55 13.80 -7.20
N ASP A 26 -7.13 13.17 -8.26
CA ASP A 26 -7.90 12.16 -8.96
C ASP A 26 -7.27 10.78 -8.69
N TRP A 27 -7.86 10.03 -7.76
CA TRP A 27 -7.42 8.69 -7.42
C TRP A 27 -7.32 7.76 -8.63
N LYS A 28 -8.19 7.94 -9.63
CA LYS A 28 -8.19 7.10 -10.85
C LYS A 28 -6.87 7.11 -11.61
N LYS A 29 -6.07 8.17 -11.49
CA LYS A 29 -4.76 8.25 -12.15
C LYS A 29 -3.59 7.82 -11.24
N ALA A 30 -3.85 7.55 -9.97
CA ALA A 30 -2.80 7.39 -8.98
C ALA A 30 -1.84 6.24 -9.31
N THR A 31 -0.56 6.48 -9.05
CA THR A 31 0.47 5.47 -8.95
C THR A 31 0.74 5.21 -7.47
N VAL A 32 0.38 4.03 -6.99
CA VAL A 32 0.60 3.57 -5.62
C VAL A 32 1.92 2.80 -5.56
N TYR A 33 2.75 3.07 -4.57
CA TYR A 33 3.95 2.30 -4.28
C TYR A 33 3.75 1.52 -3.00
N PHE A 34 3.64 0.20 -3.11
CA PHE A 34 3.42 -0.70 -1.97
C PHE A 34 4.73 -1.14 -1.34
N VAL A 35 4.87 -0.92 -0.03
CA VAL A 35 6.07 -1.21 0.76
C VAL A 35 5.77 -2.18 1.89
N ILE A 36 6.54 -3.25 1.99
CA ILE A 36 6.69 -3.98 3.26
C ILE A 36 7.77 -3.27 4.06
N THR A 37 7.37 -2.58 5.13
CA THR A 37 8.23 -1.67 5.91
C THR A 37 9.53 -2.34 6.34
N ASP A 38 9.44 -3.54 6.91
CA ASP A 38 10.59 -4.33 7.39
C ASP A 38 11.62 -4.68 6.30
N ARG A 39 11.22 -4.70 5.03
CA ARG A 39 12.03 -5.17 3.90
C ARG A 39 12.60 -4.08 3.02
N PHE A 40 12.14 -2.85 3.24
CA PHE A 40 12.44 -1.76 2.31
C PHE A 40 13.80 -1.11 2.58
N CYS A 41 14.00 -0.55 3.76
CA CYS A 41 15.24 0.13 4.11
C CYS A 41 15.39 0.22 5.63
N ASN A 42 16.52 -0.23 6.16
CA ASN A 42 16.88 -0.05 7.57
C ASN A 42 17.53 1.33 7.74
N GLY A 43 16.94 2.17 8.58
CA GLY A 43 17.45 3.51 8.92
C GLY A 43 17.98 3.61 10.34
N ASP A 44 17.62 2.65 11.22
CA ASP A 44 18.04 2.62 12.63
C ASP A 44 18.27 1.20 13.13
N SER A 45 19.50 0.74 13.08
CA SER A 45 19.85 -0.59 13.57
C SER A 45 19.64 -0.81 15.07
N LEU A 46 19.33 0.25 15.85
CA LEU A 46 19.05 0.12 17.27
C LEU A 46 17.64 -0.40 17.55
N ASN A 47 16.74 -0.33 16.58
CA ASN A 47 15.37 -0.83 16.70
C ASN A 47 15.17 -2.23 16.09
N ASP A 48 16.19 -2.84 15.49
CA ASP A 48 16.09 -4.14 14.82
C ASP A 48 15.68 -5.28 15.73
N VAL A 49 16.07 -5.22 17.02
CA VAL A 49 15.85 -6.29 17.98
C VAL A 49 14.97 -5.80 19.13
N ASN A 50 13.68 -6.09 19.05
CA ASN A 50 12.72 -5.78 20.10
C ASN A 50 11.94 -7.03 20.52
N TYR A 51 11.35 -6.98 21.70
CA TYR A 51 10.44 -8.01 22.23
C TYR A 51 11.04 -9.43 22.35
N GLY A 52 12.36 -9.59 22.18
CA GLY A 52 13.01 -10.90 22.12
C GLY A 52 12.85 -11.61 20.79
N ARG A 53 12.35 -10.94 19.77
CA ARG A 53 12.25 -11.46 18.40
C ARG A 53 13.65 -11.72 17.84
N LYS A 54 13.77 -12.81 17.06
CA LYS A 54 14.98 -13.05 16.28
C LYS A 54 14.95 -12.21 15.02
N THR A 55 16.11 -11.65 14.68
CA THR A 55 16.33 -10.97 13.41
C THR A 55 17.41 -11.72 12.65
N ASP A 56 17.24 -11.88 11.34
CA ASP A 56 18.29 -12.41 10.48
C ASP A 56 19.11 -11.27 9.89
N TYR A 57 19.67 -10.47 10.78
CA TYR A 57 20.50 -9.37 10.37
C TYR A 57 21.89 -9.88 9.93
N GLY A 58 22.34 -9.50 8.74
CA GLY A 58 23.66 -9.86 8.23
C GLY A 58 23.72 -11.19 7.49
N SER A 59 24.69 -12.04 7.84
CA SER A 59 24.98 -13.29 7.12
C SER A 59 23.90 -14.38 7.23
N GLU A 60 22.96 -14.20 8.16
CA GLU A 60 21.89 -15.13 8.43
C GLU A 60 20.54 -14.72 7.79
N ARG A 61 20.52 -13.82 6.85
CA ARG A 61 19.33 -13.45 6.06
C ARG A 61 18.67 -14.63 5.33
N MET A 62 18.95 -15.79 5.81
CA MET A 62 18.47 -17.05 5.28
C MET A 62 17.05 -17.37 5.76
N ASN A 63 16.56 -16.71 6.81
CA ASN A 63 15.21 -16.92 7.31
C ASN A 63 14.27 -15.80 6.84
N ALA A 64 13.61 -16.03 5.72
CA ALA A 64 12.72 -15.06 5.09
C ALA A 64 11.53 -14.65 5.97
N ALA A 65 11.21 -15.39 7.02
CA ALA A 65 10.06 -15.17 7.87
C ALA A 65 10.39 -14.43 9.21
N THR A 66 11.61 -13.86 9.35
CA THR A 66 12.01 -13.04 10.49
C THR A 66 12.01 -11.55 10.15
N PHE A 67 12.23 -10.70 11.15
CA PHE A 67 12.47 -9.26 10.93
C PHE A 67 13.85 -9.02 10.33
N HIS A 68 13.94 -8.10 9.39
CA HIS A 68 15.19 -7.71 8.71
C HIS A 68 15.60 -6.25 8.97
N GLY A 69 14.82 -5.52 9.77
CA GLY A 69 15.16 -4.21 10.31
C GLY A 69 14.79 -3.01 9.44
N GLY A 70 13.97 -3.18 8.41
CA GLY A 70 13.39 -2.03 7.71
C GLY A 70 12.44 -1.24 8.61
N ASP A 71 12.49 0.10 8.55
CA ASP A 71 11.85 0.97 9.53
C ASP A 71 11.40 2.32 8.94
N PHE A 72 10.72 3.14 9.77
CA PHE A 72 10.24 4.47 9.38
C PHE A 72 11.39 5.43 9.03
N LYS A 73 12.54 5.34 9.70
CA LYS A 73 13.72 6.17 9.38
C LYS A 73 14.30 5.82 8.02
N GLY A 74 14.36 4.56 7.67
CA GLY A 74 14.81 4.11 6.36
C GLY A 74 13.88 4.57 5.24
N MET A 75 12.57 4.46 5.46
CA MET A 75 11.57 5.01 4.54
C MET A 75 11.67 6.53 4.42
N LEU A 76 11.83 7.24 5.56
CA LEU A 76 12.02 8.68 5.61
C LEU A 76 13.27 9.12 4.84
N ALA A 77 14.38 8.40 4.98
CA ALA A 77 15.59 8.68 4.22
C ALA A 77 15.32 8.60 2.70
N LYS A 78 14.61 7.56 2.25
CA LYS A 78 14.24 7.40 0.83
C LYS A 78 13.23 8.46 0.36
N ALA A 79 12.28 8.86 1.18
CA ALA A 79 11.37 9.97 0.89
C ALA A 79 12.15 11.29 0.72
N ARG A 80 13.08 11.60 1.63
CA ARG A 80 13.93 12.81 1.57
C ARG A 80 14.89 12.81 0.37
N GLU A 81 15.40 11.65 -0.03
CA GLU A 81 16.14 11.49 -1.29
C GLU A 81 15.28 11.75 -2.54
N GLY A 82 13.97 11.88 -2.39
CA GLY A 82 13.02 12.02 -3.49
C GLY A 82 12.83 10.74 -4.30
N TYR A 83 13.02 9.58 -3.71
CA TYR A 83 12.91 8.29 -4.39
C TYR A 83 11.51 8.10 -5.00
N PHE A 84 10.48 8.28 -4.20
CA PHE A 84 9.07 8.14 -4.62
C PHE A 84 8.67 9.21 -5.64
N SER A 85 9.04 10.46 -5.41
CA SER A 85 8.73 11.57 -6.34
C SER A 85 9.35 11.35 -7.72
N ARG A 86 10.60 10.86 -7.78
CA ARG A 86 11.27 10.55 -9.06
C ARG A 86 10.67 9.35 -9.79
N LEU A 87 9.99 8.44 -9.07
CA LEU A 87 9.21 7.35 -9.68
C LEU A 87 7.83 7.80 -10.16
N GLY A 88 7.44 9.06 -9.94
CA GLY A 88 6.11 9.54 -10.25
C GLY A 88 5.03 8.97 -9.33
N VAL A 89 5.40 8.53 -8.13
CA VAL A 89 4.48 7.97 -7.12
C VAL A 89 3.59 9.07 -6.57
N ASP A 90 2.30 8.82 -6.54
CA ASP A 90 1.28 9.70 -5.96
C ASP A 90 0.88 9.26 -4.55
N VAL A 91 1.04 7.98 -4.23
CA VAL A 91 0.60 7.37 -2.97
C VAL A 91 1.64 6.35 -2.51
N VAL A 92 2.07 6.42 -1.25
CA VAL A 92 2.84 5.35 -0.61
C VAL A 92 1.89 4.54 0.28
N TRP A 93 1.77 3.25 0.00
CA TRP A 93 1.08 2.31 0.86
C TRP A 93 2.10 1.49 1.63
N MET A 94 2.10 1.64 2.96
CA MET A 94 2.91 0.84 3.89
C MET A 94 2.09 -0.31 4.45
N THR A 95 2.74 -1.43 4.76
CA THR A 95 2.15 -2.47 5.62
C THR A 95 1.76 -1.89 6.97
N ASP A 96 0.88 -2.59 7.68
CA ASP A 96 0.31 -2.13 8.93
C ASP A 96 1.39 -1.79 9.95
N VAL A 97 1.25 -0.63 10.55
CA VAL A 97 2.25 -0.06 11.48
C VAL A 97 2.03 -0.49 12.93
N TYR A 98 0.92 -1.21 13.20
CA TYR A 98 0.52 -1.63 14.53
C TYR A 98 1.55 -2.57 15.14
N GLU A 99 1.61 -2.60 16.49
CA GLU A 99 2.45 -3.56 17.19
C GLU A 99 2.02 -4.99 16.85
N GLN A 100 2.98 -5.77 16.40
CA GLN A 100 2.79 -7.14 15.98
C GLN A 100 3.02 -8.12 17.13
N ILE A 101 2.51 -9.36 17.03
CA ILE A 101 2.79 -10.43 17.97
C ILE A 101 4.29 -10.50 18.29
N HIS A 102 4.64 -10.73 19.55
CA HIS A 102 6.04 -10.78 19.97
C HIS A 102 6.70 -12.12 19.67
N GLY A 103 5.94 -13.19 19.77
CA GLY A 103 6.40 -14.52 19.43
C GLY A 103 6.29 -14.79 17.93
N TRP A 104 6.28 -16.06 17.59
CA TRP A 104 6.22 -16.55 16.21
C TRP A 104 5.17 -17.66 16.10
N MET A 105 4.76 -17.90 14.86
CA MET A 105 3.90 -19.02 14.47
C MET A 105 4.72 -20.04 13.68
N SER A 106 4.30 -21.30 13.66
CA SER A 106 4.86 -22.27 12.72
C SER A 106 4.43 -21.90 11.31
N GLY A 107 5.39 -21.64 10.43
CA GLY A 107 5.11 -21.40 9.03
C GLY A 107 4.59 -22.66 8.34
N SER A 108 3.77 -22.49 7.30
CA SER A 108 3.30 -23.55 6.43
C SER A 108 4.23 -23.69 5.22
N GLY A 109 4.46 -24.92 4.73
CA GLY A 109 5.29 -25.15 3.56
C GLY A 109 5.76 -26.60 3.47
N ALA A 110 6.69 -26.88 2.57
CA ALA A 110 7.26 -28.23 2.40
C ALA A 110 8.03 -28.71 3.66
N VAL A 111 8.44 -27.78 4.51
CA VAL A 111 9.04 -28.03 5.82
C VAL A 111 8.30 -27.16 6.85
N ASN A 112 7.32 -27.73 7.51
CA ASN A 112 6.40 -27.07 8.46
C ASN A 112 7.04 -26.65 9.79
N ASP A 113 8.27 -26.13 9.82
CA ASP A 113 8.99 -25.94 11.08
C ASP A 113 9.87 -24.69 11.12
N PHE A 114 9.49 -23.62 10.46
CA PHE A 114 10.22 -22.37 10.59
C PHE A 114 9.43 -21.35 11.43
N PRO A 115 10.09 -20.52 12.23
CA PRO A 115 9.42 -19.45 12.97
C PRO A 115 8.99 -18.36 12.01
N HIS A 116 7.68 -18.09 11.97
CA HIS A 116 7.08 -17.04 11.18
C HIS A 116 6.64 -15.89 12.09
N TYR A 117 7.33 -14.76 12.01
CA TYR A 117 7.06 -13.55 12.76
C TYR A 117 6.15 -12.59 12.00
N GLY A 118 5.54 -11.64 12.71
CA GLY A 118 4.64 -10.63 12.13
C GLY A 118 5.33 -9.48 11.38
N TYR A 119 6.51 -9.68 10.81
CA TYR A 119 7.30 -8.64 10.14
C TYR A 119 6.57 -7.93 8.98
N HIS A 120 5.56 -8.57 8.43
CA HIS A 120 4.75 -8.08 7.31
C HIS A 120 3.58 -7.18 7.75
N GLY A 121 3.32 -7.03 9.04
CA GLY A 121 2.27 -6.15 9.55
C GLY A 121 0.90 -6.79 9.76
N TYR A 122 0.69 -8.06 9.35
CA TYR A 122 -0.64 -8.69 9.33
C TYR A 122 -1.01 -9.46 10.60
N TYR A 123 -0.17 -9.43 11.65
CA TYR A 123 -0.47 -10.10 12.92
C TYR A 123 -0.51 -9.11 14.09
N PRO A 124 -1.48 -8.19 14.11
CA PRO A 124 -1.55 -7.15 15.13
C PRO A 124 -1.80 -7.75 16.53
N LEU A 125 -0.97 -7.35 17.49
CA LEU A 125 -1.14 -7.58 18.91
C LEU A 125 -1.88 -6.41 19.56
N ASP A 126 -1.52 -5.19 19.20
CA ASP A 126 -2.09 -3.97 19.75
C ASP A 126 -2.25 -2.90 18.67
N TYR A 127 -3.49 -2.62 18.31
CA TYR A 127 -3.84 -1.61 17.30
C TYR A 127 -3.57 -0.16 17.75
N THR A 128 -3.19 0.07 19.02
CA THR A 128 -3.12 1.39 19.61
C THR A 128 -1.70 1.96 19.69
N GLN A 129 -0.71 1.24 19.20
CA GLN A 129 0.69 1.67 19.17
C GLN A 129 1.44 1.11 17.97
N THR A 130 2.58 1.74 17.62
CA THR A 130 3.48 1.23 16.58
C THR A 130 4.27 0.04 17.07
N ASP A 131 4.68 -0.83 16.14
CA ASP A 131 5.70 -1.84 16.43
C ASP A 131 7.06 -1.18 16.66
N LYS A 132 7.77 -1.60 17.73
CA LYS A 132 9.06 -1.00 18.06
C LYS A 132 10.14 -1.28 17.02
N ASN A 133 10.01 -2.35 16.24
CA ASN A 133 10.91 -2.63 15.14
C ASN A 133 10.71 -1.67 13.96
N TYR A 134 9.52 -1.06 13.84
CA TYR A 134 9.27 -0.07 12.79
C TYR A 134 9.62 1.35 13.22
N GLY A 135 9.53 1.66 14.52
CA GLY A 135 9.86 2.98 15.04
C GLY A 135 8.79 3.63 15.90
N THR A 136 9.08 4.84 16.34
CA THR A 136 8.22 5.64 17.22
C THR A 136 7.11 6.34 16.44
N ILE A 137 6.13 6.84 17.19
CA ILE A 137 5.05 7.72 16.69
C ILE A 137 5.62 8.96 16.01
N GLU A 138 6.69 9.54 16.57
CA GLU A 138 7.28 10.77 16.02
C GLU A 138 8.01 10.49 14.69
N GLU A 139 8.69 9.36 14.58
CA GLU A 139 9.34 8.93 13.33
C GLU A 139 8.31 8.64 12.22
N LEU A 140 7.18 8.02 12.58
CA LEU A 140 6.06 7.84 11.64
C LEU A 140 5.46 9.18 11.21
N ARG A 141 5.29 10.13 12.15
CA ARG A 141 4.80 11.48 11.85
C ARG A 141 5.71 12.19 10.87
N GLU A 142 7.02 12.20 11.15
CA GLU A 142 8.01 12.85 10.29
C GLU A 142 8.03 12.24 8.87
N LEU A 143 7.85 10.93 8.75
CA LEU A 143 7.72 10.25 7.46
C LEU A 143 6.47 10.72 6.71
N ILE A 144 5.31 10.72 7.36
CA ILE A 144 4.04 11.11 6.74
C ILE A 144 4.05 12.58 6.35
N ASP A 145 4.47 13.49 7.25
CA ASP A 145 4.58 14.92 6.97
C ASP A 145 5.54 15.19 5.79
N THR A 146 6.64 14.43 5.70
CA THR A 146 7.57 14.52 4.57
C THR A 146 6.91 14.11 3.26
N LEU A 147 6.17 13.01 3.24
CA LEU A 147 5.44 12.56 2.04
C LEU A 147 4.35 13.57 1.65
N HIS A 148 3.55 14.04 2.61
CA HIS A 148 2.52 15.07 2.40
C HIS A 148 3.12 16.37 1.84
N SER A 149 4.29 16.80 2.34
CA SER A 149 4.99 17.99 1.82
C SER A 149 5.41 17.85 0.36
N GLN A 150 5.59 16.62 -0.12
CA GLN A 150 5.89 16.29 -1.51
C GLN A 150 4.64 16.06 -2.38
N GLY A 151 3.45 16.25 -1.81
CA GLY A 151 2.17 15.99 -2.48
C GLY A 151 1.87 14.50 -2.65
N ILE A 152 2.49 13.64 -1.85
CA ILE A 152 2.32 12.20 -1.86
C ILE A 152 1.40 11.79 -0.71
N ARG A 153 0.35 11.06 -1.01
CA ARG A 153 -0.62 10.53 -0.05
C ARG A 153 -0.08 9.28 0.63
N VAL A 154 -0.64 8.96 1.78
CA VAL A 154 -0.25 7.79 2.57
C VAL A 154 -1.44 6.86 2.78
N MET A 155 -1.23 5.58 2.49
CA MET A 155 -2.16 4.51 2.79
C MET A 155 -1.53 3.51 3.75
N LEU A 156 -2.38 2.90 4.59
CA LEU A 156 -2.05 1.74 5.42
C LEU A 156 -2.93 0.54 5.04
N GLY A 157 -2.64 -0.62 5.60
CA GLY A 157 -3.58 -1.73 5.61
C GLY A 157 -4.66 -1.56 6.68
N ALA A 158 -5.80 -2.21 6.50
CA ALA A 158 -6.84 -2.33 7.51
C ALA A 158 -7.47 -3.70 7.44
N ASN A 159 -7.44 -4.42 8.56
CA ASN A 159 -8.07 -5.71 8.73
C ASN A 159 -9.12 -5.63 9.86
N LEU A 160 -10.38 -5.90 9.53
CA LEU A 160 -11.48 -5.99 10.50
C LEU A 160 -11.88 -7.43 10.81
N ASN A 161 -11.29 -8.42 10.11
CA ASN A 161 -11.66 -9.81 10.23
C ASN A 161 -11.04 -10.49 11.44
N ASP A 162 -9.74 -10.28 11.67
CA ASP A 162 -9.00 -11.06 12.65
C ASP A 162 -7.95 -10.22 13.42
N PRO A 163 -7.64 -10.60 14.68
CA PRO A 163 -6.43 -10.19 15.36
C PRO A 163 -5.27 -11.07 14.89
N GLY A 164 -4.05 -10.74 15.30
CA GLY A 164 -2.92 -11.64 15.15
C GLY A 164 -3.09 -12.95 15.93
N TYR A 165 -2.15 -13.86 15.76
CA TYR A 165 -2.15 -15.11 16.51
C TYR A 165 -1.76 -14.91 17.98
N PRO A 166 -2.33 -15.66 18.93
CA PRO A 166 -1.79 -15.76 20.27
C PRO A 166 -0.53 -16.63 20.23
N THR A 167 0.62 -16.10 20.67
CA THR A 167 1.89 -16.84 20.68
C THR A 167 2.27 -17.29 22.08
N LEU A 168 3.17 -18.26 22.16
CA LEU A 168 3.70 -18.72 23.47
C LEU A 168 4.40 -17.60 24.22
N LEU A 169 5.17 -16.76 23.54
CA LEU A 169 5.87 -15.65 24.16
C LEU A 169 4.88 -14.63 24.72
N ASP A 170 3.85 -14.26 23.95
CA ASP A 170 2.80 -13.35 24.40
C ASP A 170 2.01 -13.93 25.57
N ALA A 171 1.74 -15.24 25.55
CA ALA A 171 1.06 -15.94 26.64
C ALA A 171 1.87 -15.86 27.95
N VAL A 172 3.19 -16.04 27.89
CA VAL A 172 4.06 -15.91 29.05
C VAL A 172 4.18 -14.47 29.51
N GLN A 173 4.40 -13.53 28.61
CA GLN A 173 4.57 -12.10 28.93
C GLN A 173 3.31 -11.51 29.56
N TYR A 174 2.17 -11.83 29.02
CA TYR A 174 0.88 -11.26 29.45
C TYR A 174 0.05 -12.22 30.30
N GLY A 175 0.48 -13.48 30.45
CA GLY A 175 -0.10 -14.45 31.36
C GLY A 175 -1.54 -14.82 31.04
N PHE A 176 -1.88 -14.91 29.77
CA PHE A 176 -3.23 -15.31 29.34
C PHE A 176 -3.38 -16.83 29.20
N ALA A 177 -2.31 -17.61 29.26
CA ALA A 177 -2.37 -19.05 29.28
C ALA A 177 -1.29 -19.66 30.20
N PRO A 178 -1.57 -20.80 30.86
CA PRO A 178 -0.61 -21.51 31.72
C PRO A 178 0.36 -22.33 30.85
N THR A 179 1.47 -21.76 30.43
CA THR A 179 2.45 -22.42 29.55
C THR A 179 3.47 -23.27 30.33
N GLY A 180 3.69 -22.95 31.61
CA GLY A 180 4.78 -23.54 32.41
C GLY A 180 6.19 -23.15 31.95
N LEU A 181 6.30 -22.17 31.02
CA LEU A 181 7.55 -21.74 30.42
C LEU A 181 8.00 -20.38 30.96
N THR A 182 9.30 -20.14 30.94
CA THR A 182 9.88 -18.80 31.05
C THR A 182 9.81 -18.06 29.71
N ALA A 183 9.96 -16.74 29.73
CA ALA A 183 9.98 -15.95 28.48
C ALA A 183 11.14 -16.36 27.56
N ALA A 184 12.30 -16.73 28.12
CA ALA A 184 13.42 -17.21 27.32
C ALA A 184 13.10 -18.53 26.60
N GLU A 185 12.47 -19.47 27.33
CA GLU A 185 12.04 -20.74 26.73
C GLU A 185 10.95 -20.56 25.68
N ALA A 186 10.02 -19.63 25.90
CA ALA A 186 8.95 -19.33 24.94
C ALA A 186 9.45 -18.59 23.67
N ALA A 187 10.54 -17.82 23.80
CA ALA A 187 11.17 -17.15 22.67
C ALA A 187 12.01 -18.11 21.81
N GLU A 188 12.46 -19.25 22.39
CA GLU A 188 13.21 -20.25 21.65
C GLU A 188 12.28 -21.12 20.80
N HIS A 189 12.74 -21.42 19.56
CA HIS A 189 12.04 -22.37 18.70
C HIS A 189 12.09 -23.78 19.29
N ARG A 190 10.94 -24.27 19.75
CA ARG A 190 10.78 -25.66 20.18
C ARG A 190 9.72 -26.35 19.33
N ARG A 191 10.13 -27.39 18.64
CA ARG A 191 9.29 -28.24 17.78
C ARG A 191 8.08 -28.84 18.52
N ASP A 192 8.23 -29.07 19.83
CA ASP A 192 7.19 -29.69 20.67
C ASP A 192 6.04 -28.77 21.05
N TRP A 193 6.18 -27.48 20.77
CA TRP A 193 5.19 -26.45 21.05
C TRP A 193 4.65 -25.87 19.73
N SER A 194 4.31 -26.77 18.80
CA SER A 194 3.59 -26.36 17.60
C SER A 194 2.28 -25.67 17.97
N TYR A 195 1.85 -24.77 17.12
CA TYR A 195 0.55 -24.10 17.17
C TYR A 195 -0.57 -25.08 17.54
N ASP A 196 -0.62 -26.24 16.87
CA ASP A 196 -1.65 -27.25 17.05
C ASP A 196 -1.76 -27.74 18.51
N ARG A 197 -0.64 -28.03 19.19
CA ARG A 197 -0.66 -28.47 20.60
C ARG A 197 -1.10 -27.40 21.59
N PHE A 198 -0.73 -26.16 21.34
CA PHE A 198 -1.10 -25.05 22.22
C PHE A 198 -2.59 -24.73 22.11
N PHE A 199 -3.16 -24.88 20.91
CA PHE A 199 -4.55 -24.56 20.60
C PHE A 199 -5.49 -25.77 20.61
N GLU A 200 -5.04 -26.98 20.34
CA GLU A 200 -5.82 -28.21 20.53
C GLU A 200 -6.35 -28.36 21.96
N GLY A 201 -5.66 -27.80 22.94
CA GLY A 201 -6.07 -27.78 24.34
C GLY A 201 -6.99 -26.64 24.76
N ARG A 202 -7.37 -25.72 23.89
CA ARG A 202 -8.16 -24.50 24.16
C ARG A 202 -7.57 -23.56 25.21
N LEU A 203 -6.30 -23.71 25.53
CA LEU A 203 -5.68 -23.06 26.68
C LEU A 203 -5.34 -21.57 26.46
N GLY A 204 -5.33 -21.10 25.22
CA GLY A 204 -4.87 -19.75 24.89
C GLY A 204 -5.98 -18.78 24.47
N TRP A 205 -7.03 -19.29 23.85
CA TRP A 205 -8.02 -18.44 23.20
C TRP A 205 -8.83 -17.59 24.15
N ASP A 206 -9.41 -18.19 25.23
CA ASP A 206 -10.21 -17.47 26.22
C ASP A 206 -9.40 -16.40 26.99
N GLY A 207 -8.08 -16.57 27.06
CA GLY A 207 -7.20 -15.59 27.69
C GLY A 207 -6.66 -14.53 26.71
N TRP A 208 -6.68 -14.83 25.41
CA TRP A 208 -6.30 -13.90 24.33
C TRP A 208 -7.44 -12.91 24.11
N TYR A 209 -8.38 -13.26 23.25
CA TYR A 209 -9.66 -12.61 23.13
C TYR A 209 -10.73 -13.57 23.62
N ASP A 210 -11.67 -13.12 24.44
CA ASP A 210 -12.73 -14.00 24.92
C ASP A 210 -13.77 -14.29 23.82
N ARG A 211 -14.68 -15.25 24.12
CA ARG A 211 -15.73 -15.67 23.19
C ARG A 211 -16.73 -14.58 22.80
N GLY A 212 -16.75 -13.48 23.52
CA GLY A 212 -17.53 -12.31 23.13
C GLY A 212 -16.89 -11.56 21.94
N TRP A 213 -15.58 -11.67 21.80
CA TRP A 213 -14.79 -11.00 20.77
C TRP A 213 -14.66 -11.82 19.50
N ILE A 214 -14.32 -13.11 19.65
CA ILE A 214 -13.84 -13.94 18.53
C ILE A 214 -14.62 -15.23 18.39
N ARG A 215 -14.63 -15.75 17.18
CA ARG A 215 -14.88 -17.13 16.81
C ARG A 215 -13.56 -17.87 16.76
N MET A 216 -13.53 -19.07 17.31
CA MET A 216 -12.27 -19.85 17.39
C MET A 216 -12.19 -20.82 16.22
N PRO A 217 -10.98 -21.14 15.73
CA PRO A 217 -10.78 -22.06 14.62
C PRO A 217 -11.30 -23.47 14.86
N ASP A 218 -11.46 -23.89 16.12
CA ASP A 218 -11.96 -25.21 16.52
C ASP A 218 -13.49 -25.26 16.74
N GLU A 219 -14.17 -24.12 16.60
CA GLU A 219 -15.64 -24.08 16.62
C GLU A 219 -16.21 -24.46 15.26
N ASN A 220 -17.41 -25.06 15.25
CA ASN A 220 -18.10 -25.42 14.01
C ASN A 220 -18.28 -24.18 13.13
N TRP A 221 -17.42 -24.05 12.14
CA TRP A 221 -17.51 -23.01 11.13
C TRP A 221 -18.00 -23.61 9.82
N ASP A 222 -18.84 -22.85 9.14
CA ASP A 222 -19.27 -23.22 7.80
C ASP A 222 -18.28 -22.67 6.79
N GLU A 223 -17.45 -23.54 6.22
CA GLU A 223 -16.50 -23.17 5.16
C GLU A 223 -17.16 -22.54 3.93
N ASN A 224 -18.48 -22.68 3.80
CA ASN A 224 -19.26 -22.06 2.74
C ASN A 224 -19.76 -20.66 3.11
N ASN A 225 -19.57 -20.22 4.35
CA ASN A 225 -19.96 -18.89 4.81
C ASN A 225 -18.70 -18.05 5.11
N PRO A 226 -18.19 -17.26 4.16
CA PRO A 226 -16.99 -16.48 4.36
C PRO A 226 -17.08 -15.49 5.53
N LEU A 227 -18.30 -15.05 5.90
CA LEU A 227 -18.51 -14.12 7.01
C LEU A 227 -18.35 -14.75 8.40
N GLU A 228 -18.11 -16.03 8.49
CA GLU A 228 -17.92 -16.77 9.75
C GLU A 228 -16.74 -17.74 9.68
N ALA A 229 -16.00 -17.71 8.58
CA ALA A 229 -14.85 -18.55 8.37
C ALA A 229 -13.62 -17.98 9.08
N THR A 230 -12.95 -18.82 9.85
CA THR A 230 -11.60 -18.52 10.36
C THR A 230 -10.58 -18.79 9.25
N LEU A 231 -9.72 -17.81 8.96
CA LEU A 231 -8.76 -17.91 7.89
C LEU A 231 -7.37 -18.25 8.41
N TYR A 232 -6.68 -19.18 7.76
CA TYR A 232 -5.30 -19.56 8.10
C TYR A 232 -5.11 -19.97 9.57
N GLY A 233 -6.18 -20.42 10.25
CA GLY A 233 -6.15 -20.73 11.67
C GLY A 233 -6.09 -19.52 12.61
N MET A 234 -6.31 -18.31 12.11
CA MET A 234 -6.52 -17.12 12.95
C MET A 234 -7.95 -17.07 13.47
N PRO A 235 -8.19 -16.53 14.67
CA PRO A 235 -9.54 -16.32 15.16
C PRO A 235 -10.23 -15.22 14.34
N ASP A 236 -11.53 -15.34 14.16
CA ASP A 236 -12.37 -14.39 13.46
C ASP A 236 -13.09 -13.46 14.45
N PHE A 237 -13.01 -12.14 14.28
CA PHE A 237 -13.76 -11.19 15.08
C PHE A 237 -15.28 -11.34 14.81
N LYS A 238 -16.06 -11.39 15.87
CA LYS A 238 -17.53 -11.43 15.78
C LYS A 238 -18.08 -10.09 15.32
N ASP A 239 -17.90 -9.79 14.05
CA ASP A 239 -18.32 -8.53 13.43
C ASP A 239 -19.86 -8.40 13.36
N GLU A 240 -20.62 -9.51 13.40
CA GLU A 240 -22.07 -9.52 13.51
C GLU A 240 -22.58 -9.05 14.86
N SER A 241 -21.75 -9.19 15.92
CA SER A 241 -22.19 -8.88 17.28
C SER A 241 -22.33 -7.38 17.50
N ASN A 242 -23.45 -6.99 18.08
CA ASN A 242 -23.67 -5.66 18.64
C ASN A 242 -23.62 -5.65 20.17
N GLU A 243 -23.33 -6.80 20.79
CA GLU A 243 -23.24 -6.91 22.24
C GLU A 243 -21.96 -6.25 22.74
N PRO A 244 -22.04 -5.45 23.80
CA PRO A 244 -20.85 -4.82 24.40
C PRO A 244 -19.90 -5.86 24.97
N VAL A 245 -18.61 -5.64 24.70
CA VAL A 245 -17.53 -6.46 25.24
C VAL A 245 -16.57 -5.64 26.11
N ARG A 246 -15.83 -6.32 26.97
CA ARG A 246 -14.73 -5.71 27.72
C ARG A 246 -13.44 -5.83 26.91
N ILE A 247 -12.60 -4.81 26.98
CA ILE A 247 -11.24 -4.90 26.42
C ILE A 247 -10.54 -6.15 26.97
N PRO A 248 -9.89 -6.96 26.13
CA PRO A 248 -9.20 -8.17 26.54
C PRO A 248 -8.27 -7.97 27.73
N ALA A 249 -8.28 -8.91 28.66
CA ALA A 249 -7.54 -8.77 29.92
C ALA A 249 -6.01 -8.66 29.68
N PHE A 250 -5.50 -9.35 28.65
CA PHE A 250 -4.09 -9.28 28.29
C PHE A 250 -3.68 -7.88 27.81
N LEU A 251 -4.52 -7.19 27.00
CA LEU A 251 -4.27 -5.81 26.58
C LEU A 251 -4.24 -4.85 27.78
N LYS A 252 -5.20 -4.98 28.70
CA LYS A 252 -5.18 -4.19 29.94
C LYS A 252 -3.93 -4.43 30.76
N LYS A 253 -3.48 -5.68 30.86
CA LYS A 253 -2.25 -6.04 31.56
C LYS A 253 -1.02 -5.47 30.85
N LYS A 254 -0.96 -5.61 29.52
CA LYS A 254 0.07 -5.02 28.67
C LYS A 254 0.17 -3.51 28.90
N TRP A 255 -0.90 -2.78 28.68
CA TRP A 255 -0.94 -1.32 28.83
C TRP A 255 -0.62 -0.87 30.26
N LYS A 256 -0.94 -1.67 31.26
CA LYS A 256 -0.54 -1.41 32.65
C LYS A 256 0.95 -1.60 32.88
N SER A 257 1.59 -2.56 32.25
CA SER A 257 3.03 -2.81 32.35
C SER A 257 3.87 -1.76 31.62
N GLU A 258 3.34 -1.18 30.56
CA GLU A 258 3.99 -0.19 29.70
C GLU A 258 3.82 1.26 30.20
N LYS A 259 3.34 1.45 31.43
CA LYS A 259 2.99 2.74 32.03
C LYS A 259 4.14 3.76 32.05
N LYS A 260 4.33 4.42 30.90
CA LYS A 260 5.02 5.72 30.88
C LYS A 260 4.02 6.73 30.31
N ALA A 261 3.85 7.87 30.99
CA ALA A 261 2.89 8.92 30.58
C ALA A 261 3.16 9.42 29.15
N ASN A 262 4.36 9.22 28.62
CA ASN A 262 4.81 9.60 27.28
C ASN A 262 5.51 8.41 26.62
N ASP A 263 4.80 7.29 26.45
CA ASP A 263 5.32 6.17 25.70
C ASP A 263 5.43 6.56 24.22
N PRO A 264 6.64 6.57 23.61
CA PRO A 264 6.87 7.09 22.27
C PRO A 264 6.27 6.23 21.15
N TRP A 265 5.76 5.05 21.48
CA TRP A 265 5.13 4.14 20.51
C TRP A 265 3.60 4.22 20.52
N VAL A 266 3.00 4.74 21.60
CA VAL A 266 1.52 4.80 21.73
C VAL A 266 0.95 5.93 20.89
N ASN A 267 0.02 5.59 19.99
CA ASN A 267 -0.74 6.58 19.23
C ASN A 267 -1.53 7.49 20.19
N PRO A 268 -1.26 8.81 20.22
CA PRO A 268 -1.92 9.76 21.13
C PRO A 268 -3.44 9.73 20.99
N SER A 269 -3.97 9.67 19.77
CA SER A 269 -5.43 9.63 19.51
C SER A 269 -6.07 8.30 19.95
N ALA A 270 -5.29 7.21 20.00
CA ALA A 270 -5.77 5.92 20.52
C ALA A 270 -5.71 5.81 22.05
N ARG A 271 -4.93 6.65 22.72
CA ARG A 271 -4.70 6.56 24.18
C ARG A 271 -6.01 6.59 24.99
N ALA A 272 -6.94 7.46 24.62
CA ALA A 272 -8.24 7.57 25.26
C ALA A 272 -9.18 6.38 24.97
N LEU A 273 -8.83 5.56 23.99
CA LEU A 273 -9.58 4.36 23.59
C LEU A 273 -9.16 3.12 24.38
N ARG A 274 -8.09 3.20 25.18
CA ARG A 274 -7.58 2.12 26.05
C ARG A 274 -8.41 1.93 27.34
N THR A 275 -9.73 2.04 27.22
CA THR A 275 -10.67 1.93 28.36
C THR A 275 -11.94 1.21 27.93
N ASP A 276 -12.54 0.48 28.87
CA ASP A 276 -13.83 -0.19 28.61
C ASP A 276 -14.90 0.81 28.25
N ARG A 277 -15.67 0.47 27.24
CA ARG A 277 -16.84 1.19 26.73
C ARG A 277 -17.96 0.19 26.48
N GLU A 278 -19.19 0.67 26.34
CA GLU A 278 -20.31 -0.17 25.92
C GLU A 278 -20.26 -0.34 24.39
N TRP A 279 -19.21 -1.00 23.89
CA TRP A 279 -18.92 -1.21 22.48
C TRP A 279 -18.80 -2.69 22.13
N SER A 280 -19.25 -3.03 20.94
CA SER A 280 -19.03 -4.35 20.33
C SER A 280 -17.59 -4.49 19.82
N PRO A 281 -17.14 -5.72 19.48
CA PRO A 281 -15.82 -5.95 18.90
C PRO A 281 -15.54 -5.03 17.69
N ALA A 282 -16.43 -5.00 16.72
CA ALA A 282 -16.28 -4.18 15.52
C ALA A 282 -16.15 -2.68 15.82
N GLN A 283 -16.86 -2.16 16.82
CA GLN A 283 -16.75 -0.75 17.21
C GLN A 283 -15.40 -0.41 17.83
N TYR A 284 -14.82 -1.31 18.64
CA TYR A 284 -13.47 -1.12 19.17
C TYR A 284 -12.42 -1.13 18.05
N VAL A 285 -12.44 -2.14 17.19
CA VAL A 285 -11.46 -2.27 16.09
C VAL A 285 -11.56 -1.07 15.14
N THR A 286 -12.78 -0.70 14.74
CA THR A 286 -13.03 0.50 13.92
C THR A 286 -12.45 1.77 14.56
N ALA A 287 -12.69 1.98 15.86
CA ALA A 287 -12.20 3.16 16.55
C ALA A 287 -10.66 3.16 16.68
N TRP A 288 -10.05 2.02 16.97
CA TRP A 288 -8.59 1.90 17.03
C TRP A 288 -7.95 2.18 15.67
N ILE A 289 -8.48 1.62 14.60
CA ILE A 289 -7.96 1.85 13.23
C ILE A 289 -8.19 3.31 12.81
N ALA A 290 -9.39 3.88 13.01
CA ALA A 290 -9.67 5.27 12.64
C ALA A 290 -8.82 6.29 13.43
N SER A 291 -8.32 5.92 14.63
CA SER A 291 -7.44 6.79 15.41
C SER A 291 -6.12 7.11 14.71
N TRP A 292 -5.65 6.26 13.79
CA TRP A 292 -4.45 6.52 12.99
C TRP A 292 -4.71 7.59 11.92
N VAL A 293 -5.90 7.60 11.36
CA VAL A 293 -6.33 8.67 10.45
C VAL A 293 -6.42 10.00 11.20
N GLU A 294 -6.99 9.99 12.41
CA GLU A 294 -7.13 11.18 13.25
C GLU A 294 -5.80 11.77 13.71
N GLU A 295 -4.80 10.91 13.97
CA GLU A 295 -3.48 11.34 14.45
C GLU A 295 -2.57 11.83 13.33
N PHE A 296 -2.61 11.19 12.16
CA PHE A 296 -1.60 11.36 11.13
C PHE A 296 -2.12 11.89 9.80
N GLY A 297 -3.44 12.00 9.63
CA GLY A 297 -4.01 12.40 8.34
C GLY A 297 -3.83 11.35 7.24
N ILE A 298 -3.83 10.06 7.60
CA ILE A 298 -3.78 8.96 6.62
C ILE A 298 -4.89 9.14 5.60
N ASP A 299 -4.57 9.00 4.31
CA ASP A 299 -5.44 9.33 3.20
C ASP A 299 -6.29 8.16 2.70
N GLY A 300 -5.92 6.93 3.04
CA GLY A 300 -6.68 5.75 2.61
C GLY A 300 -6.21 4.45 3.22
N PHE A 301 -7.02 3.42 3.00
CA PHE A 301 -6.70 2.04 3.38
C PHE A 301 -6.83 1.07 2.20
N ARG A 302 -5.91 0.11 2.18
CA ARG A 302 -6.15 -1.18 1.52
C ARG A 302 -6.73 -2.11 2.57
N CYS A 303 -7.99 -2.49 2.38
CA CYS A 303 -8.73 -3.35 3.29
C CYS A 303 -8.48 -4.82 2.93
N ASP A 304 -8.11 -5.62 3.92
CA ASP A 304 -7.78 -7.02 3.72
C ASP A 304 -9.04 -7.89 3.75
N ILE A 305 -9.03 -8.98 2.97
CA ILE A 305 -10.05 -10.04 2.97
C ILE A 305 -11.50 -9.52 3.13
N VAL A 306 -11.87 -8.56 2.28
CA VAL A 306 -13.10 -7.78 2.47
C VAL A 306 -14.39 -8.59 2.41
N GLU A 307 -14.39 -9.76 1.77
CA GLU A 307 -15.53 -10.67 1.70
C GLU A 307 -15.84 -11.38 3.02
N ASN A 308 -14.88 -11.41 3.94
CA ASN A 308 -15.04 -12.05 5.24
C ASN A 308 -15.61 -11.11 6.32
N VAL A 309 -15.87 -9.86 5.97
CA VAL A 309 -16.42 -8.85 6.88
C VAL A 309 -17.72 -8.27 6.33
N ARG A 310 -18.69 -8.07 7.17
CA ARG A 310 -20.01 -7.54 6.77
C ARG A 310 -19.90 -6.11 6.22
N LEU A 311 -20.61 -5.84 5.13
CA LEU A 311 -20.58 -4.56 4.42
C LEU A 311 -20.89 -3.35 5.32
N ASN A 312 -21.79 -3.49 6.29
CA ASN A 312 -22.08 -2.41 7.23
C ASN A 312 -20.88 -2.03 8.10
N ARG A 313 -19.97 -2.99 8.42
CA ARG A 313 -18.74 -2.71 9.20
C ARG A 313 -17.72 -1.94 8.38
N TRP A 314 -17.58 -2.28 7.11
CA TRP A 314 -16.78 -1.48 6.19
C TRP A 314 -17.32 -0.06 6.03
N LYS A 315 -18.64 0.09 5.96
CA LYS A 315 -19.29 1.40 5.91
C LYS A 315 -19.02 2.21 7.19
N GLU A 316 -19.17 1.60 8.36
CA GLU A 316 -18.85 2.22 9.65
C GLU A 316 -17.37 2.69 9.70
N LEU A 317 -16.42 1.86 9.21
CA LEU A 317 -15.02 2.25 9.11
C LEU A 317 -14.83 3.44 8.15
N SER A 318 -15.42 3.39 6.95
CA SER A 318 -15.35 4.47 5.98
C SER A 318 -15.83 5.82 6.56
N GLU A 319 -16.99 5.80 7.21
CA GLU A 319 -17.59 6.98 7.87
C GLU A 319 -16.70 7.51 9.00
N ALA A 320 -16.16 6.62 9.84
CA ALA A 320 -15.24 6.98 10.93
C ALA A 320 -13.95 7.60 10.42
N CYS A 321 -13.35 7.03 9.35
CA CYS A 321 -12.12 7.54 8.76
C CYS A 321 -12.32 8.88 8.04
N ASN A 322 -13.42 9.06 7.30
CA ASN A 322 -13.75 10.37 6.71
C ASN A 322 -13.93 11.46 7.76
N ALA A 323 -14.61 11.13 8.87
CA ALA A 323 -14.78 12.05 10.00
C ALA A 323 -13.42 12.36 10.68
N ALA A 324 -12.57 11.35 10.89
CA ALA A 324 -11.24 11.50 11.46
C ALA A 324 -10.33 12.38 10.58
N LEU A 325 -10.29 12.13 9.27
CA LEU A 325 -9.52 12.92 8.31
C LEU A 325 -10.00 14.39 8.27
N THR A 326 -11.30 14.61 8.36
CA THR A 326 -11.87 15.96 8.44
C THR A 326 -11.40 16.68 9.71
N ARG A 327 -11.40 16.00 10.86
CA ARG A 327 -10.90 16.57 12.13
C ARG A 327 -9.40 16.85 12.05
N TRP A 328 -8.62 15.91 11.52
CA TRP A 328 -7.18 16.10 11.35
C TRP A 328 -6.87 17.33 10.48
N ARG A 329 -7.50 17.46 9.32
CA ARG A 329 -7.33 18.63 8.42
C ARG A 329 -7.69 19.95 9.11
N ALA A 330 -8.75 19.97 9.89
CA ALA A 330 -9.14 21.16 10.66
C ALA A 330 -8.15 21.51 11.77
N ALA A 331 -7.51 20.52 12.39
CA ALA A 331 -6.54 20.70 13.47
C ALA A 331 -5.14 21.08 12.97
N HIS A 332 -4.80 20.80 11.70
CA HIS A 332 -3.47 21.00 11.12
C HIS A 332 -3.46 21.99 9.93
N PRO A 333 -3.98 23.24 10.07
CA PRO A 333 -4.13 24.17 8.94
C PRO A 333 -2.81 24.58 8.29
N GLY A 334 -1.68 24.35 8.97
CA GLY A 334 -0.32 24.59 8.46
C GLY A 334 0.23 23.49 7.57
N ASP A 335 -0.33 22.29 7.62
CA ASP A 335 0.09 21.18 6.80
C ASP A 335 -0.46 21.30 5.37
N PRO A 336 0.35 21.05 4.32
CA PRO A 336 -0.13 21.07 2.94
C PRO A 336 -1.32 20.13 2.68
N ALA A 337 -1.33 18.94 3.29
CA ALA A 337 -2.38 17.95 3.12
C ALA A 337 -3.72 18.37 3.77
N SER A 338 -3.70 19.30 4.73
CA SER A 338 -4.94 19.84 5.30
C SER A 338 -5.82 20.59 4.28
N LYS A 339 -5.22 21.04 3.19
CA LYS A 339 -5.90 21.75 2.08
C LYS A 339 -6.47 20.79 1.02
N TRP A 340 -6.19 19.52 1.13
CA TRP A 340 -6.73 18.52 0.21
C TRP A 340 -8.22 18.31 0.45
N THR A 341 -8.96 18.07 -0.62
CA THR A 341 -10.43 17.99 -0.59
C THR A 341 -10.96 16.60 -0.90
N ASP A 342 -10.07 15.68 -1.29
CA ASP A 342 -10.42 14.30 -1.58
C ASP A 342 -10.91 13.59 -0.30
N SER A 343 -11.91 12.72 -0.48
CA SER A 343 -12.42 11.86 0.58
C SER A 343 -11.39 10.78 0.94
N PHE A 344 -11.56 10.16 2.11
CA PHE A 344 -10.79 9.00 2.51
C PHE A 344 -10.96 7.88 1.49
N TYR A 345 -9.84 7.31 1.03
CA TYR A 345 -9.85 6.30 -0.03
C TYR A 345 -9.85 4.88 0.53
N MET A 346 -10.69 4.00 -0.01
CA MET A 346 -10.67 2.58 0.32
C MET A 346 -10.61 1.72 -0.93
N THR A 347 -9.68 0.77 -0.94
CA THR A 347 -9.62 -0.33 -1.91
C THR A 347 -9.68 -1.67 -1.18
N GLY A 348 -10.39 -2.64 -1.74
CA GLY A 348 -10.56 -3.95 -1.10
C GLY A 348 -9.70 -5.03 -1.76
N ASP A 349 -9.09 -5.87 -0.94
CA ASP A 349 -8.60 -7.17 -1.38
C ASP A 349 -9.74 -8.18 -1.28
N PHE A 350 -10.31 -8.46 -2.43
CA PHE A 350 -11.38 -9.42 -2.62
C PHE A 350 -10.83 -10.52 -3.52
N ASP A 351 -10.77 -11.75 -3.03
CA ASP A 351 -10.15 -12.83 -3.77
C ASP A 351 -10.73 -12.97 -5.19
N CYS A 352 -9.84 -13.12 -6.15
CA CYS A 352 -10.20 -13.22 -7.57
C CYS A 352 -11.08 -12.06 -8.11
N ALA A 353 -11.01 -10.86 -7.51
CA ALA A 353 -11.71 -9.70 -8.08
C ALA A 353 -11.04 -9.20 -9.36
N GLY A 354 -11.86 -8.71 -10.30
CA GLY A 354 -11.46 -8.02 -11.50
C GLY A 354 -11.83 -6.53 -11.44
N ILE A 355 -12.25 -6.00 -12.58
CA ILE A 355 -12.65 -4.59 -12.72
C ILE A 355 -14.14 -4.36 -12.49
N ASP A 356 -14.90 -5.42 -12.23
CA ASP A 356 -16.36 -5.37 -12.13
C ASP A 356 -16.82 -4.48 -10.98
N TYR A 357 -17.83 -3.67 -11.25
CA TYR A 357 -18.47 -2.84 -10.25
C TYR A 357 -19.20 -3.69 -9.20
N LYS A 358 -18.92 -3.43 -7.93
CA LYS A 358 -19.51 -4.12 -6.78
C LYS A 358 -20.36 -3.14 -5.96
N PRO A 359 -21.66 -3.00 -6.24
CA PRO A 359 -22.49 -1.94 -5.67
C PRO A 359 -22.52 -1.95 -4.13
N GLY A 360 -22.59 -3.13 -3.48
CA GLY A 360 -22.57 -3.22 -2.03
C GLY A 360 -21.30 -2.67 -1.39
N TYR A 361 -20.15 -2.88 -2.02
CA TYR A 361 -18.88 -2.32 -1.55
C TYR A 361 -18.75 -0.83 -1.87
N ALA A 362 -19.25 -0.38 -3.02
CA ALA A 362 -19.30 1.05 -3.34
C ALA A 362 -20.16 1.81 -2.31
N ASP A 363 -21.32 1.27 -1.94
CA ASP A 363 -22.20 1.81 -0.88
C ASP A 363 -21.53 1.78 0.52
N ALA A 364 -20.58 0.89 0.72
CA ALA A 364 -19.76 0.81 1.93
C ALA A 364 -18.53 1.73 1.91
N GLY A 365 -18.32 2.51 0.82
CA GLY A 365 -17.27 3.52 0.72
C GLY A 365 -16.01 3.09 -0.03
N PHE A 366 -16.01 1.92 -0.68
CA PHE A 366 -14.91 1.50 -1.54
C PHE A 366 -15.00 2.17 -2.91
N SER A 367 -13.85 2.49 -3.47
CA SER A 367 -13.73 3.04 -4.84
C SER A 367 -13.14 2.03 -5.83
N SER A 368 -12.63 0.90 -5.36
CA SER A 368 -12.03 -0.15 -6.18
C SER A 368 -11.89 -1.46 -5.41
N MET A 369 -11.65 -2.55 -6.17
CA MET A 369 -11.05 -3.78 -5.68
C MET A 369 -9.70 -3.99 -6.35
N VAL A 370 -8.79 -4.69 -5.66
CA VAL A 370 -7.52 -5.13 -6.25
C VAL A 370 -7.82 -6.04 -7.44
N ASN A 371 -7.30 -5.68 -8.62
CA ASN A 371 -7.58 -6.39 -9.87
C ASN A 371 -6.58 -7.53 -10.09
N PHE A 372 -6.97 -8.75 -9.76
CA PHE A 372 -6.15 -9.95 -9.92
C PHE A 372 -5.94 -10.35 -11.39
N TYR A 373 -6.82 -9.93 -12.29
CA TYR A 373 -6.80 -10.31 -13.71
C TYR A 373 -6.06 -9.34 -14.63
N PHE A 374 -5.30 -8.38 -14.07
CA PHE A 374 -4.43 -7.56 -14.90
C PHE A 374 -3.39 -8.43 -15.63
N PRO A 375 -3.17 -8.25 -16.96
CA PRO A 375 -2.18 -9.03 -17.72
C PRO A 375 -0.75 -8.79 -17.20
N LYS A 376 -0.05 -9.86 -16.79
CA LYS A 376 1.22 -9.78 -16.06
C LYS A 376 2.45 -10.18 -16.90
N HIS A 377 2.28 -10.46 -18.19
CA HIS A 377 3.37 -10.94 -19.05
C HIS A 377 3.91 -9.87 -20.02
N GLY A 378 3.39 -8.64 -19.99
CA GLY A 378 3.86 -7.56 -20.85
C GLY A 378 3.50 -7.76 -22.33
N ASP A 379 2.34 -8.33 -22.62
CA ASP A 379 1.85 -8.51 -23.99
C ASP A 379 1.43 -7.15 -24.59
N LEU A 380 2.34 -6.54 -25.35
CA LEU A 380 2.10 -5.26 -26.00
C LEU A 380 1.14 -5.38 -27.22
N ASP A 381 0.94 -6.56 -27.76
CA ASP A 381 0.09 -6.77 -28.94
C ASP A 381 -1.41 -6.77 -28.57
N ALA A 382 -1.74 -7.15 -27.33
CA ALA A 382 -3.13 -7.23 -26.87
C ALA A 382 -3.55 -6.12 -25.89
N ILE A 383 -2.60 -5.43 -25.26
CA ILE A 383 -2.86 -4.57 -24.10
C ILE A 383 -3.82 -3.39 -24.39
N VAL A 384 -3.82 -2.84 -25.60
CA VAL A 384 -4.68 -1.70 -25.96
C VAL A 384 -6.16 -2.03 -25.81
N TYR A 385 -6.57 -3.26 -26.10
CA TYR A 385 -7.95 -3.72 -25.91
C TYR A 385 -8.31 -3.91 -24.44
N THR A 386 -7.36 -4.40 -23.63
CA THR A 386 -7.54 -4.47 -22.17
C THR A 386 -7.72 -3.07 -21.59
N TRP A 387 -6.89 -2.12 -21.99
CA TRP A 387 -7.03 -0.73 -21.57
C TRP A 387 -8.36 -0.10 -22.01
N GLN A 388 -8.88 -0.45 -23.21
CA GLN A 388 -10.20 0.01 -23.65
C GLN A 388 -11.30 -0.49 -22.69
N ALA A 389 -11.29 -1.78 -22.35
CA ALA A 389 -12.26 -2.34 -21.42
C ALA A 389 -12.22 -1.65 -20.03
N TYR A 390 -11.02 -1.30 -19.54
CA TYR A 390 -10.85 -0.61 -18.26
C TYR A 390 -11.38 0.83 -18.32
N ALA A 391 -11.07 1.56 -19.41
CA ALA A 391 -11.56 2.91 -19.63
C ALA A 391 -13.09 2.94 -19.77
N ASP A 392 -13.67 1.96 -20.46
CA ASP A 392 -15.11 1.82 -20.63
C ASP A 392 -15.81 1.52 -19.30
N SER A 393 -15.24 0.65 -18.46
CA SER A 393 -15.76 0.37 -17.12
C SER A 393 -15.80 1.63 -16.25
N MET A 394 -14.73 2.43 -16.24
CA MET A 394 -14.68 3.71 -15.52
C MET A 394 -15.63 4.77 -16.07
N ALA A 395 -15.96 4.70 -17.35
CA ALA A 395 -16.93 5.63 -17.96
C ALA A 395 -18.37 5.34 -17.54
N VAL A 396 -18.68 4.08 -17.20
CA VAL A 396 -20.00 3.66 -16.71
C VAL A 396 -20.17 3.99 -15.22
N HIS A 397 -19.11 3.76 -14.41
CA HIS A 397 -19.13 3.97 -12.97
C HIS A 397 -17.98 4.91 -12.58
N SER A 398 -18.28 6.22 -12.56
CA SER A 398 -17.25 7.27 -12.40
C SER A 398 -16.47 7.18 -11.08
N ASP A 399 -17.07 6.62 -10.03
CA ASP A 399 -16.49 6.52 -8.69
C ASP A 399 -15.90 5.13 -8.40
N TRP A 400 -15.92 4.26 -9.41
CA TRP A 400 -15.32 2.92 -9.36
C TRP A 400 -14.27 2.77 -10.45
N HIS A 401 -13.12 2.22 -10.11
CA HIS A 401 -12.00 2.11 -11.05
C HIS A 401 -11.11 0.90 -10.78
N PRO A 402 -10.43 0.37 -11.81
CA PRO A 402 -9.44 -0.68 -11.62
C PRO A 402 -8.32 -0.27 -10.66
N PHE A 403 -7.84 -1.21 -9.86
CA PHE A 403 -6.62 -1.09 -9.05
C PHE A 403 -5.69 -2.23 -9.48
N SER A 404 -4.83 -1.96 -10.45
CA SER A 404 -4.03 -2.99 -11.14
C SER A 404 -2.60 -3.08 -10.61
N TYR A 405 -2.04 -4.28 -10.61
CA TYR A 405 -0.68 -4.57 -10.15
C TYR A 405 -0.01 -5.64 -11.02
N LEU A 406 1.32 -5.76 -10.94
CA LEU A 406 2.11 -6.85 -11.53
C LEU A 406 2.42 -7.91 -10.49
N ASN A 407 2.99 -7.50 -9.36
CA ASN A 407 3.31 -8.36 -8.23
C ASN A 407 2.75 -7.76 -6.94
N ASN A 408 2.56 -8.60 -5.95
CA ASN A 408 2.20 -8.19 -4.59
C ASN A 408 2.91 -9.07 -3.55
N SER A 409 2.52 -8.98 -2.29
CA SER A 409 3.13 -9.74 -1.20
C SER A 409 2.79 -11.23 -1.18
N TYR A 410 1.82 -11.66 -1.99
CA TYR A 410 1.35 -13.05 -2.09
C TYR A 410 1.56 -13.66 -3.47
N HIS A 411 1.67 -12.83 -4.52
CA HIS A 411 1.77 -13.28 -5.91
C HIS A 411 2.90 -12.57 -6.64
N ARG A 412 3.75 -13.33 -7.28
CA ARG A 412 4.79 -12.85 -8.17
C ARG A 412 4.65 -13.47 -9.56
N ASP A 413 3.60 -13.02 -10.24
CA ASP A 413 3.15 -13.59 -11.51
C ASP A 413 3.74 -12.87 -12.72
N ALA A 414 4.37 -11.69 -12.51
CA ALA A 414 4.96 -10.92 -13.60
C ALA A 414 6.14 -11.66 -14.23
N ASP A 415 6.24 -11.61 -15.56
CA ASP A 415 7.41 -12.09 -16.29
C ASP A 415 8.62 -11.19 -15.99
N MET A 416 9.46 -11.64 -15.07
CA MET A 416 10.65 -10.89 -14.65
C MET A 416 11.68 -10.72 -15.76
N ALA A 417 11.70 -11.57 -16.78
CA ALA A 417 12.56 -11.40 -17.94
C ALA A 417 12.05 -10.27 -18.84
N ASN A 418 10.73 -10.10 -18.92
CA ASN A 418 10.04 -9.09 -19.72
C ASN A 418 9.53 -7.90 -18.90
N MET A 419 10.14 -7.62 -17.75
CA MET A 419 9.63 -6.63 -16.80
C MET A 419 9.53 -5.20 -17.38
N THR A 420 10.27 -4.89 -18.43
CA THR A 420 10.16 -3.60 -19.14
C THR A 420 8.81 -3.45 -19.85
N ASP A 421 8.37 -4.47 -20.58
CA ASP A 421 7.06 -4.45 -21.23
C ASP A 421 5.92 -4.57 -20.21
N CYS A 422 6.12 -5.36 -19.12
CA CYS A 422 5.19 -5.40 -17.99
C CYS A 422 4.99 -4.01 -17.36
N ALA A 423 6.06 -3.27 -17.12
CA ALA A 423 6.00 -1.89 -16.61
C ALA A 423 5.28 -0.95 -17.57
N THR A 424 5.52 -1.10 -18.88
CA THR A 424 4.83 -0.34 -19.94
C THR A 424 3.32 -0.59 -19.87
N THR A 425 2.91 -1.86 -19.81
CA THR A 425 1.49 -2.22 -19.78
C THR A 425 0.80 -1.72 -18.52
N LEU A 426 1.45 -1.79 -17.37
CA LEU A 426 0.90 -1.34 -16.09
C LEU A 426 0.82 0.19 -16.01
N LEU A 427 1.96 0.88 -16.16
CA LEU A 427 2.02 2.33 -15.91
C LEU A 427 1.28 3.17 -16.96
N LEU A 428 0.93 2.59 -18.09
CA LEU A 428 0.06 3.22 -19.09
C LEU A 428 -1.40 2.74 -19.00
N ALA A 429 -1.76 1.91 -18.02
CA ALA A 429 -3.13 1.44 -17.83
C ALA A 429 -4.07 2.53 -17.29
N PRO A 430 -5.37 2.52 -17.66
CA PRO A 430 -6.40 3.27 -16.95
C PRO A 430 -6.65 2.74 -15.54
N GLY A 431 -7.10 3.60 -14.64
CA GLY A 431 -7.30 3.26 -13.23
C GLY A 431 -6.02 3.42 -12.39
N VAL A 432 -6.10 3.05 -11.13
CA VAL A 432 -4.95 3.04 -10.20
C VAL A 432 -3.97 1.95 -10.60
N THR A 433 -2.67 2.25 -10.50
CA THR A 433 -1.61 1.27 -10.74
C THR A 433 -0.73 1.14 -9.50
N GLN A 434 -0.41 -0.10 -9.13
CA GLN A 434 0.45 -0.40 -7.98
C GLN A 434 1.80 -0.92 -8.45
N ILE A 435 2.86 -0.33 -7.94
CA ILE A 435 4.23 -0.85 -7.99
C ILE A 435 4.48 -1.54 -6.65
N PHE A 436 4.76 -2.83 -6.66
CA PHE A 436 5.26 -3.53 -5.48
C PHE A 436 6.77 -3.26 -5.34
N TYR A 437 7.22 -2.90 -4.14
CA TYR A 437 8.62 -2.51 -3.93
C TYR A 437 9.59 -3.51 -4.55
N GLY A 438 10.49 -3.00 -5.37
CA GLY A 438 11.49 -3.80 -6.08
C GLY A 438 11.07 -4.32 -7.46
N ASP A 439 9.83 -4.09 -7.92
CA ASP A 439 9.46 -4.34 -9.32
C ASP A 439 10.31 -3.48 -10.25
N GLU A 440 10.50 -2.21 -9.89
CA GLU A 440 11.27 -1.22 -10.63
C GLU A 440 12.78 -1.46 -10.62
N SER A 441 13.26 -2.31 -9.71
CA SER A 441 14.68 -2.61 -9.54
C SER A 441 15.07 -4.04 -9.92
N ARG A 442 14.11 -4.83 -10.38
CA ARG A 442 14.23 -6.27 -10.64
C ARG A 442 14.71 -7.03 -9.40
N ARG A 443 14.10 -6.73 -8.25
CA ARG A 443 14.42 -7.35 -6.97
C ARG A 443 14.33 -8.89 -7.07
N PRO A 444 15.36 -9.63 -6.65
CA PRO A 444 15.32 -11.08 -6.67
C PRO A 444 14.37 -11.63 -5.60
N LEU A 445 13.92 -12.87 -5.77
CA LEU A 445 13.27 -13.63 -4.71
C LEU A 445 14.27 -13.91 -3.57
N SER A 446 13.77 -14.14 -2.37
CA SER A 446 14.56 -14.75 -1.30
C SER A 446 15.07 -16.12 -1.76
N ASP A 447 16.21 -16.54 -1.21
CA ASP A 447 16.85 -17.81 -1.63
C ASP A 447 15.90 -18.99 -1.40
N ALA A 448 15.50 -19.64 -2.49
CA ALA A 448 14.58 -20.79 -2.49
C ALA A 448 15.12 -22.02 -1.71
N ARG A 449 16.39 -22.01 -1.27
CA ARG A 449 16.97 -23.08 -0.43
C ARG A 449 16.35 -23.17 0.95
N LEU A 450 15.53 -22.17 1.34
CA LEU A 450 14.98 -22.09 2.69
C LEU A 450 13.71 -22.90 2.90
N ASN A 451 13.16 -23.53 1.88
CA ASN A 451 11.89 -24.27 1.97
C ASN A 451 10.74 -23.53 2.70
N VAL A 452 10.81 -22.19 2.71
CA VAL A 452 9.72 -21.35 3.17
C VAL A 452 8.59 -21.37 2.14
N ASP A 453 7.39 -21.04 2.55
CA ASP A 453 6.29 -20.89 1.60
C ASP A 453 6.60 -19.80 0.55
N ALA A 454 5.85 -19.79 -0.54
CA ALA A 454 6.09 -18.91 -1.67
C ALA A 454 6.01 -17.41 -1.24
N ASP A 455 5.12 -17.08 -0.31
CA ASP A 455 4.92 -15.70 0.16
C ASP A 455 6.18 -15.13 0.77
N GLN A 456 6.89 -15.92 1.58
CA GLN A 456 8.13 -15.46 2.21
C GLN A 456 9.21 -15.17 1.15
N ALA A 457 9.25 -15.96 0.08
CA ALA A 457 10.17 -15.73 -1.03
C ALA A 457 9.85 -14.42 -1.77
N PHE A 458 8.58 -14.05 -1.90
CA PHE A 458 8.15 -12.81 -2.55
C PHE A 458 8.47 -11.56 -1.72
N ARG A 459 8.63 -11.69 -0.41
CA ARG A 459 8.90 -10.62 0.55
C ARG A 459 10.39 -10.44 0.87
N SER A 460 11.27 -10.64 -0.13
CA SER A 460 12.72 -10.42 0.01
C SER A 460 13.08 -8.95 0.26
N ASP A 461 14.30 -8.70 0.73
CA ASP A 461 14.80 -7.35 0.96
C ASP A 461 14.96 -6.55 -0.33
N MET A 462 14.78 -5.23 -0.25
CA MET A 462 15.03 -4.33 -1.38
C MET A 462 16.49 -4.38 -1.81
N ASN A 463 16.74 -4.54 -3.10
CA ASN A 463 18.08 -4.72 -3.68
C ASN A 463 18.77 -3.40 -4.04
N TRP A 464 18.88 -2.47 -3.09
CA TRP A 464 19.43 -1.12 -3.31
C TRP A 464 20.76 -1.10 -4.06
N ALA A 465 21.69 -1.99 -3.70
CA ALA A 465 23.04 -2.05 -4.26
C ALA A 465 23.12 -2.68 -5.66
N THR A 466 22.11 -3.46 -6.04
CA THR A 466 22.11 -4.26 -7.29
C THR A 466 20.89 -3.96 -8.16
N ALA A 467 20.25 -2.82 -7.96
CA ALA A 467 19.09 -2.40 -8.73
C ALA A 467 19.40 -2.31 -10.22
N ASP A 468 18.52 -2.86 -11.06
CA ASP A 468 18.57 -2.70 -12.51
C ASP A 468 18.30 -1.24 -12.88
N SER A 469 19.35 -0.51 -13.18
CA SER A 469 19.27 0.92 -13.45
C SER A 469 18.52 1.27 -14.75
N ALA A 470 18.53 0.39 -15.72
CA ALA A 470 17.80 0.60 -16.98
C ALA A 470 16.29 0.47 -16.75
N LEU A 471 15.88 -0.58 -16.04
CA LEU A 471 14.49 -0.79 -15.66
C LEU A 471 13.99 0.32 -14.73
N LEU A 472 14.78 0.69 -13.71
CA LEU A 472 14.45 1.79 -12.80
C LEU A 472 14.21 3.11 -13.54
N ASN A 473 15.04 3.41 -14.55
CA ASN A 473 14.86 4.61 -15.37
C ASN A 473 13.61 4.53 -16.26
N HIS A 474 13.25 3.34 -16.72
CA HIS A 474 12.01 3.12 -17.46
C HIS A 474 10.78 3.40 -16.58
N PHE A 475 10.72 2.84 -15.38
CA PHE A 475 9.68 3.14 -14.39
C PHE A 475 9.59 4.65 -14.08
N ARG A 476 10.72 5.30 -13.84
CA ARG A 476 10.77 6.76 -13.57
C ARG A 476 10.19 7.58 -14.71
N ARG A 477 10.56 7.28 -15.94
CA ARG A 477 10.04 8.00 -17.11
C ARG A 477 8.54 7.83 -17.25
N LEU A 478 8.05 6.60 -17.20
CA LEU A 478 6.61 6.32 -17.32
C LEU A 478 5.81 6.89 -16.16
N GLY A 479 6.28 6.74 -14.92
CA GLY A 479 5.62 7.30 -13.75
C GLY A 479 5.55 8.83 -13.79
N THR A 480 6.64 9.50 -14.22
CA THR A 480 6.65 10.95 -14.39
C THR A 480 5.66 11.41 -15.46
N ILE A 481 5.61 10.71 -16.59
CA ILE A 481 4.67 10.99 -17.68
C ILE A 481 3.23 10.78 -17.19
N ARG A 482 2.95 9.66 -16.54
CA ARG A 482 1.63 9.34 -15.98
C ARG A 482 1.17 10.39 -14.96
N ARG A 483 2.05 10.82 -14.05
CA ARG A 483 1.75 11.86 -13.05
C ARG A 483 1.40 13.20 -13.72
N ALA A 484 2.11 13.56 -14.78
CA ALA A 484 1.90 14.82 -15.51
C ALA A 484 0.64 14.81 -16.40
N HIS A 485 0.26 13.65 -16.94
CA HIS A 485 -0.82 13.52 -17.92
C HIS A 485 -1.99 12.72 -17.35
N ARG A 486 -3.02 13.43 -16.85
CA ARG A 486 -4.25 12.82 -16.29
C ARG A 486 -4.94 11.86 -17.25
N ALA A 487 -4.89 12.17 -18.54
CA ALA A 487 -5.53 11.36 -19.57
C ALA A 487 -5.05 9.89 -19.54
N ILE A 488 -3.82 9.61 -19.08
CA ILE A 488 -3.30 8.24 -19.03
C ILE A 488 -4.11 7.38 -18.05
N GLY A 489 -4.38 7.88 -16.85
CA GLY A 489 -5.08 7.10 -15.82
C GLY A 489 -6.60 7.26 -15.85
N SER A 490 -7.10 8.48 -16.07
CA SER A 490 -8.53 8.81 -15.93
C SER A 490 -9.21 9.23 -17.22
N GLY A 491 -8.50 9.25 -18.37
CA GLY A 491 -9.05 9.66 -19.66
C GLY A 491 -9.98 8.61 -20.28
N ARG A 492 -10.94 9.10 -21.07
CA ARG A 492 -11.68 8.25 -22.01
C ARG A 492 -10.73 7.73 -23.05
N GLN A 493 -10.84 6.46 -23.42
CA GLN A 493 -10.02 5.87 -24.47
C GLN A 493 -10.81 5.74 -25.78
N GLN A 494 -10.10 5.96 -26.87
CA GLN A 494 -10.49 5.55 -28.22
C GLN A 494 -9.35 4.71 -28.79
N THR A 495 -9.60 3.45 -29.05
CA THR A 495 -8.68 2.58 -29.76
C THR A 495 -8.58 3.02 -31.23
N ILE A 496 -7.36 3.28 -31.72
CA ILE A 496 -7.08 3.67 -33.11
C ILE A 496 -6.75 2.42 -33.92
N ASP A 497 -5.85 1.60 -33.39
CA ASP A 497 -5.49 0.29 -33.94
C ASP A 497 -5.04 -0.64 -32.81
N SER A 498 -4.56 -1.86 -33.10
CA SER A 498 -4.16 -2.86 -32.10
C SER A 498 -3.05 -2.38 -31.16
N HIS A 499 -2.27 -1.39 -31.57
CA HIS A 499 -1.10 -0.90 -30.82
C HIS A 499 -1.18 0.57 -30.43
N THR A 500 -2.23 1.28 -30.86
CA THR A 500 -2.35 2.74 -30.69
C THR A 500 -3.71 3.11 -30.12
N CYS A 501 -3.71 3.94 -29.09
CA CYS A 501 -4.94 4.53 -28.56
C CYS A 501 -4.76 6.02 -28.28
N LEU A 502 -5.89 6.73 -28.38
CA LEU A 502 -6.07 8.11 -27.93
C LEU A 502 -6.69 8.09 -26.55
N ARG A 503 -6.17 8.88 -25.62
CA ARG A 503 -6.82 9.16 -24.33
C ARG A 503 -7.03 10.65 -24.13
N THR A 504 -8.21 10.99 -23.63
CA THR A 504 -8.62 12.39 -23.47
C THR A 504 -9.34 12.63 -22.15
N THR A 505 -9.03 13.77 -21.53
CA THR A 505 -9.85 14.43 -20.52
C THR A 505 -10.30 15.80 -21.06
N GLN A 506 -10.94 16.62 -20.23
CA GLN A 506 -11.29 17.99 -20.63
C GLN A 506 -10.07 18.87 -20.91
N SER A 507 -8.93 18.60 -20.25
CA SER A 507 -7.74 19.46 -20.28
C SER A 507 -6.48 18.75 -20.79
N ASP A 508 -6.52 17.46 -21.07
CA ASP A 508 -5.35 16.67 -21.43
C ASP A 508 -5.67 15.66 -22.54
N THR A 509 -4.72 15.51 -23.47
CA THR A 509 -4.85 14.62 -24.63
C THR A 509 -3.51 13.96 -24.91
N VAL A 510 -3.49 12.63 -24.95
CA VAL A 510 -2.31 11.85 -25.29
C VAL A 510 -2.64 10.74 -26.29
N ILE A 511 -1.72 10.48 -27.20
CA ILE A 511 -1.67 9.24 -27.99
C ILE A 511 -0.65 8.30 -27.33
N ILE A 512 -1.04 7.07 -27.07
CA ILE A 512 -0.17 6.02 -26.58
C ILE A 512 -0.03 4.99 -27.69
N ALA A 513 1.20 4.70 -28.08
CA ALA A 513 1.52 3.68 -29.08
C ALA A 513 2.60 2.73 -28.53
N VAL A 514 2.37 1.44 -28.66
CA VAL A 514 3.23 0.35 -28.14
C VAL A 514 3.58 -0.63 -29.25
N ALA A 515 4.49 -1.58 -28.99
CA ALA A 515 4.97 -2.56 -29.97
C ALA A 515 5.58 -1.93 -31.23
N LEU A 516 6.13 -0.71 -31.13
CA LEU A 516 6.68 0.05 -32.24
C LEU A 516 8.05 -0.48 -32.69
N SER A 517 8.32 -0.34 -34.00
CA SER A 517 9.65 -0.50 -34.59
C SER A 517 10.23 0.87 -34.96
N ASP A 518 11.56 0.99 -34.92
CA ASP A 518 12.24 2.24 -35.32
C ASP A 518 11.85 2.66 -36.74
N GLY A 519 11.61 3.97 -36.93
CA GLY A 519 11.17 4.52 -38.18
C GLY A 519 9.69 4.33 -38.51
N GLN A 520 8.92 3.65 -37.70
CA GLN A 520 7.47 3.49 -37.87
C GLN A 520 6.76 4.82 -37.63
N ALA A 521 5.82 5.17 -38.51
CA ALA A 521 4.97 6.34 -38.33
C ALA A 521 3.76 5.99 -37.46
N VAL A 522 3.54 6.78 -36.40
CA VAL A 522 2.41 6.62 -35.47
C VAL A 522 1.20 7.39 -35.96
N ASN A 523 0.02 6.78 -35.97
CA ASN A 523 -1.24 7.42 -36.33
C ASN A 523 -1.72 8.34 -35.21
N VAL A 524 -1.68 9.64 -35.41
CA VAL A 524 -2.05 10.69 -34.45
C VAL A 524 -3.18 11.59 -34.91
N GLY A 525 -3.68 11.39 -36.13
CA GLY A 525 -4.67 12.26 -36.76
C GLY A 525 -6.01 12.35 -36.04
N ALA A 526 -6.33 11.37 -35.18
CA ALA A 526 -7.52 11.43 -34.34
C ALA A 526 -7.42 12.52 -33.24
N ALA A 527 -6.20 12.94 -32.87
CA ALA A 527 -5.96 13.93 -31.83
C ALA A 527 -5.36 15.25 -32.37
N PHE A 528 -4.48 15.17 -33.37
CA PHE A 528 -3.65 16.27 -33.79
C PHE A 528 -3.73 16.47 -35.31
N ALA A 529 -4.12 17.68 -35.76
CA ALA A 529 -4.20 18.04 -37.16
C ALA A 529 -2.81 18.15 -37.80
N ASP A 530 -2.76 18.01 -39.13
CA ASP A 530 -1.53 18.24 -39.91
C ASP A 530 -0.95 19.64 -39.63
N GLY A 531 0.37 19.71 -39.54
CA GLY A 531 1.12 20.90 -39.14
C GLY A 531 1.26 21.11 -37.63
N THR A 532 0.59 20.31 -36.80
CA THR A 532 0.75 20.39 -35.32
C THR A 532 2.13 19.90 -34.93
N SER A 533 2.82 20.64 -34.04
CA SER A 533 4.02 20.16 -33.37
C SER A 533 3.61 19.26 -32.21
N VAL A 534 4.18 18.06 -32.13
CA VAL A 534 3.95 17.07 -31.09
C VAL A 534 5.28 16.56 -30.54
N THR A 535 5.26 16.15 -29.27
CA THR A 535 6.43 15.63 -28.59
C THR A 535 6.18 14.17 -28.17
N ASN A 536 7.11 13.28 -28.46
CA ASN A 536 7.18 11.99 -27.79
C ASN A 536 7.70 12.21 -26.37
N LEU A 537 6.84 12.19 -25.38
CA LEU A 537 7.15 12.47 -23.98
C LEU A 537 8.19 11.49 -23.40
N TYR A 538 8.25 10.29 -23.96
CA TYR A 538 9.19 9.27 -23.48
C TYR A 538 10.65 9.57 -23.89
N THR A 539 10.88 10.16 -25.07
CA THR A 539 12.21 10.51 -25.57
C THR A 539 12.52 12.00 -25.50
N GLY A 540 11.48 12.85 -25.47
CA GLY A 540 11.60 14.32 -25.64
C GLY A 540 11.74 14.76 -27.10
N GLU A 541 11.72 13.84 -28.08
CA GLU A 541 11.83 14.16 -29.49
C GLU A 541 10.55 14.81 -30.02
N LYS A 542 10.70 15.81 -30.88
CA LYS A 542 9.61 16.55 -31.51
C LYS A 542 9.41 16.12 -32.95
N ALA A 543 8.16 16.13 -33.36
CA ALA A 543 7.77 15.87 -34.75
C ALA A 543 6.65 16.81 -35.20
N THR A 544 6.51 17.01 -36.49
CA THR A 544 5.35 17.70 -37.07
C THR A 544 4.40 16.67 -37.69
N VAL A 545 3.13 16.77 -37.37
CA VAL A 545 2.10 15.88 -37.94
C VAL A 545 1.98 16.11 -39.43
N ALA A 546 2.04 15.05 -40.21
CA ALA A 546 1.85 15.05 -41.65
C ALA A 546 1.00 13.85 -42.07
N GLN A 547 -0.05 14.09 -42.84
CA GLN A 547 -1.00 13.05 -43.28
C GLN A 547 -1.58 12.24 -42.09
N GLY A 548 -1.87 12.93 -40.98
CA GLY A 548 -2.38 12.33 -39.74
C GLY A 548 -1.39 11.46 -38.98
N LYS A 549 -0.10 11.53 -39.29
CA LYS A 549 0.96 10.71 -38.67
C LYS A 549 2.08 11.56 -38.11
N ALA A 550 2.75 11.03 -37.05
CA ALA A 550 3.99 11.55 -36.54
C ALA A 550 5.07 10.47 -36.61
N SER A 551 6.31 10.84 -36.98
CA SER A 551 7.45 9.93 -37.05
C SER A 551 8.57 10.45 -36.19
N PHE A 552 9.19 9.55 -35.43
CA PHE A 552 10.33 9.82 -34.58
C PHE A 552 11.51 8.93 -34.98
N SER A 553 12.72 9.33 -34.62
CA SER A 553 13.93 8.66 -35.06
C SER A 553 14.07 7.25 -34.47
N ALA A 554 13.63 7.06 -33.21
CA ALA A 554 13.68 5.77 -32.51
C ALA A 554 12.58 5.64 -31.49
N TYR A 555 12.26 4.38 -31.14
CA TYR A 555 11.28 4.02 -30.13
C TYR A 555 11.92 3.12 -29.06
N PRO A 556 12.73 3.70 -28.13
CA PRO A 556 13.25 2.92 -27.00
C PRO A 556 12.11 2.22 -26.26
N ASN A 557 12.32 0.95 -25.89
CA ASN A 557 11.30 0.08 -25.29
C ASN A 557 10.01 -0.04 -26.13
N ARG A 558 10.11 0.13 -27.44
CA ARG A 558 9.03 -0.07 -28.42
C ARG A 558 7.77 0.76 -28.14
N LEU A 559 7.90 1.97 -27.56
CA LEU A 559 6.76 2.79 -27.18
C LEU A 559 6.94 4.28 -27.54
N ALA A 560 5.81 4.95 -27.69
CA ALA A 560 5.71 6.40 -27.72
C ALA A 560 4.48 6.85 -26.90
N VAL A 561 4.64 7.92 -26.12
CA VAL A 561 3.55 8.67 -25.52
C VAL A 561 3.61 10.07 -26.10
N ILE A 562 2.62 10.44 -26.88
CA ILE A 562 2.67 11.64 -27.74
C ILE A 562 1.63 12.65 -27.26
N ALA A 563 2.07 13.87 -26.99
CA ALA A 563 1.20 15.00 -26.64
C ALA A 563 1.56 16.24 -27.48
N LYS A 564 0.63 17.20 -27.53
CA LYS A 564 0.89 18.53 -28.08
C LYS A 564 1.78 19.30 -27.10
N GLU A 565 2.66 20.15 -27.65
CA GLU A 565 3.43 21.11 -26.84
C GLU A 565 2.56 22.16 -26.15
#